data_bedf5c53dd5c405f8d08ec91e07eba38
#
_entry.id   bedf5c53dd5c405f8d08ec91e07eba38
#
_cell.length_a   1.000
_cell.length_b   1.000
_cell.length_c   1.000
_cell.angle_alpha   90.00
_cell.angle_beta   90.00
_cell.angle_gamma   90.00
#
_symmetry.space_group_name_H-M   'P 1'
#
loop_
_entity.id
_entity.type
_entity.pdbx_description
1 polymer ?
#
loop_
_entity_poly.entity_id
_entity_poly.type
_entity_poly.pdbx_seq_one_letter_code
_entity_poly.pdbx_strand_id
1 'polypeptide(L)'
;MSTPFHLAVALDGAGWHPAAWREPDARPAELLTPRYWVDQVQEAERGLLDLVTFEDALSLQSSDRSAPDDRTDQVRGRLDAVQLAARVAPLTTHVGLVPTAVVTHTEPFHLSKAIATLDYVTTGRAGVRVKVSASPAEAAHVGRRPVLT
;
A
#
# COMPACT_ATOMS: atom_id res chain seq x y z
N MET A 1 -10.78 10.38 32.45
CA MET A 1 -10.58 10.91 31.08
C MET A 1 -10.66 9.71 30.14
N SER A 2 -11.59 9.71 29.18
CA SER A 2 -11.64 8.65 28.16
C SER A 2 -10.47 8.83 27.19
N THR A 3 -9.68 7.79 26.98
CA THR A 3 -8.66 7.80 25.93
C THR A 3 -9.38 7.74 24.57
N PRO A 4 -9.12 8.64 23.63
CA PRO A 4 -9.74 8.57 22.32
C PRO A 4 -9.27 7.31 21.58
N PHE A 5 -10.15 6.72 20.78
CA PHE A 5 -9.78 5.68 19.84
C PHE A 5 -9.11 6.29 18.62
N HIS A 6 -8.07 5.63 18.12
CA HIS A 6 -7.48 5.94 16.83
C HIS A 6 -8.00 4.98 15.77
N LEU A 7 -8.47 5.51 14.66
CA LEU A 7 -9.08 4.75 13.57
C LEU A 7 -8.19 4.75 12.35
N ALA A 8 -8.05 3.59 11.73
CA ALA A 8 -7.27 3.41 10.52
C ALA A 8 -8.03 2.57 9.49
N VAL A 9 -7.76 2.83 8.21
CA VAL A 9 -8.20 1.97 7.11
C VAL A 9 -6.99 1.49 6.32
N ALA A 10 -7.03 0.22 5.91
CA ALA A 10 -6.02 -0.37 5.04
C ALA A 10 -6.55 -0.46 3.61
N LEU A 11 -5.85 0.19 2.68
CA LEU A 11 -6.19 0.22 1.26
C LEU A 11 -5.36 -0.83 0.49
N ASP A 12 -6.06 -1.72 -0.23
CA ASP A 12 -5.44 -2.73 -1.09
C ASP A 12 -6.23 -2.91 -2.38
N GLY A 13 -5.76 -2.34 -3.48
CA GLY A 13 -6.39 -2.45 -4.79
C GLY A 13 -7.88 -2.09 -4.76
N ALA A 14 -8.73 -2.95 -5.30
CA ALA A 14 -10.20 -2.81 -5.27
C ALA A 14 -10.83 -3.30 -3.96
N GLY A 15 -10.04 -3.63 -2.96
CA GLY A 15 -10.46 -4.14 -1.64
C GLY A 15 -9.77 -5.46 -1.27
N TRP A 16 -9.77 -5.76 0.03
CA TRP A 16 -9.07 -6.92 0.59
C TRP A 16 -9.67 -8.28 0.20
N HIS A 17 -10.98 -8.31 -0.04
CA HIS A 17 -11.61 -9.57 -0.45
C HIS A 17 -11.36 -9.83 -1.94
N PRO A 18 -10.98 -11.05 -2.36
CA PRO A 18 -10.67 -11.37 -3.75
C PRO A 18 -11.79 -11.08 -4.76
N ALA A 19 -13.03 -10.95 -4.30
CA ALA A 19 -14.19 -10.61 -5.11
C ALA A 19 -14.68 -9.16 -4.92
N ALA A 20 -13.97 -8.32 -4.16
CA ALA A 20 -14.38 -6.94 -3.89
C ALA A 20 -14.57 -6.11 -5.17
N TRP A 21 -13.82 -6.39 -6.21
CA TRP A 21 -13.94 -5.74 -7.52
C TRP A 21 -15.31 -5.95 -8.21
N ARG A 22 -16.11 -6.92 -7.74
CA ARG A 22 -17.46 -7.22 -8.27
C ARG A 22 -18.56 -6.38 -7.63
N GLU A 23 -18.24 -5.65 -6.57
CA GLU A 23 -19.21 -4.78 -5.91
C GLU A 23 -19.62 -3.63 -6.85
N PRO A 24 -20.89 -3.19 -6.82
CA PRO A 24 -21.40 -2.15 -7.73
C PRO A 24 -20.61 -0.85 -7.69
N ASP A 25 -20.07 -0.50 -6.51
CA ASP A 25 -19.31 0.74 -6.28
C ASP A 25 -17.80 0.56 -6.48
N ALA A 26 -17.34 -0.67 -6.76
CA ALA A 26 -15.94 -0.90 -7.07
C ALA A 26 -15.57 -0.26 -8.42
N ARG A 27 -14.36 0.28 -8.49
CA ARG A 27 -13.83 0.95 -9.69
C ARG A 27 -12.53 0.29 -10.17
N PRO A 28 -12.52 -1.01 -10.49
CA PRO A 28 -11.30 -1.74 -10.80
C PRO A 28 -10.52 -1.19 -12.00
N ALA A 29 -11.22 -0.60 -12.98
CA ALA A 29 -10.60 0.02 -14.15
C ALA A 29 -9.82 1.31 -13.81
N GLU A 30 -10.06 1.91 -12.64
CA GLU A 30 -9.43 3.16 -12.21
C GLU A 30 -8.21 2.96 -11.30
N LEU A 31 -7.88 1.73 -10.91
CA LEU A 31 -6.80 1.43 -9.95
C LEU A 31 -5.44 2.01 -10.34
N LEU A 32 -5.18 2.19 -11.63
CA LEU A 32 -3.95 2.79 -12.13
C LEU A 32 -4.08 4.30 -12.38
N THR A 33 -5.16 4.91 -11.91
CA THR A 33 -5.35 6.36 -12.01
C THR A 33 -5.09 7.05 -10.66
N PRO A 34 -4.46 8.23 -10.65
CA PRO A 34 -4.25 8.98 -9.40
C PRO A 34 -5.56 9.33 -8.69
N ARG A 35 -6.63 9.58 -9.45
CA ARG A 35 -7.93 9.99 -8.92
C ARG A 35 -8.53 8.94 -7.98
N TYR A 36 -8.44 7.67 -8.36
CA TYR A 36 -8.97 6.58 -7.53
C TYR A 36 -8.43 6.64 -6.09
N TRP A 37 -7.12 6.72 -5.95
CA TRP A 37 -6.45 6.73 -4.65
C TRP A 37 -6.70 8.02 -3.87
N VAL A 38 -6.76 9.15 -4.56
CA VAL A 38 -7.09 10.44 -3.95
C VAL A 38 -8.50 10.40 -3.36
N ASP A 39 -9.48 9.93 -4.13
CA ASP A 39 -10.88 9.83 -3.68
C ASP A 39 -10.99 8.95 -2.42
N GLN A 40 -10.31 7.78 -2.39
CA GLN A 40 -10.33 6.89 -1.24
C GLN A 40 -9.76 7.53 0.03
N VAL A 41 -8.63 8.23 -0.10
CA VAL A 41 -7.98 8.85 1.06
C VAL A 41 -8.73 10.09 1.53
N GLN A 42 -9.27 10.89 0.62
CA GLN A 42 -10.12 12.02 0.98
C GLN A 42 -11.41 11.57 1.68
N GLU A 43 -11.96 10.42 1.27
CA GLU A 43 -13.11 9.82 1.96
C GLU A 43 -12.75 9.40 3.40
N ALA A 44 -11.59 8.76 3.58
CA ALA A 44 -11.08 8.41 4.91
C ALA A 44 -10.86 9.68 5.76
N GLU A 45 -10.31 10.73 5.18
CA GLU A 45 -10.10 12.01 5.84
C GLU A 45 -11.42 12.69 6.24
N ARG A 46 -12.43 12.66 5.37
CA ARG A 46 -13.79 13.12 5.71
C ARG A 46 -14.42 12.32 6.84
N GLY A 47 -14.16 11.02 6.87
CA GLY A 47 -14.59 10.13 7.94
C GLY A 47 -13.81 10.28 9.25
N LEU A 48 -12.89 11.28 9.34
CA LEU A 48 -12.07 11.56 10.51
C LEU A 48 -11.20 10.37 10.94
N LEU A 49 -10.75 9.56 9.99
CA LEU A 49 -9.75 8.53 10.28
C LEU A 49 -8.39 9.17 10.56
N ASP A 50 -7.67 8.63 11.54
CA ASP A 50 -6.35 9.14 11.92
C ASP A 50 -5.28 8.82 10.87
N LEU A 51 -5.36 7.64 10.25
CA LEU A 51 -4.40 7.24 9.24
C LEU A 51 -4.96 6.25 8.21
N VAL A 52 -4.31 6.20 7.05
CA VAL A 52 -4.51 5.16 6.04
C VAL A 52 -3.21 4.40 5.81
N THR A 53 -3.30 3.08 5.61
CA THR A 53 -2.17 2.27 5.14
C THR A 53 -2.37 1.89 3.69
N PHE A 54 -1.29 1.91 2.90
CA PHE A 54 -1.29 1.42 1.52
C PHE A 54 -0.56 0.10 1.46
N GLU A 55 -1.21 -0.93 0.93
CA GLU A 55 -0.55 -2.23 0.74
C GLU A 55 0.46 -2.19 -0.40
N ASP A 56 1.53 -2.95 -0.24
CA ASP A 56 2.56 -3.15 -1.26
C ASP A 56 3.07 -4.59 -1.27
N ALA A 57 3.61 -5.01 -2.39
CA ALA A 57 4.30 -6.27 -2.59
C ALA A 57 5.21 -6.17 -3.81
N LEU A 58 6.30 -6.93 -3.81
CA LEU A 58 7.25 -6.99 -4.93
C LEU A 58 6.88 -8.06 -5.97
N SER A 59 5.71 -8.69 -5.84
CA SER A 59 5.15 -9.64 -6.80
C SER A 59 3.64 -9.47 -6.92
N LEU A 60 3.06 -10.01 -7.98
CA LEU A 60 1.62 -10.08 -8.12
C LEU A 60 1.01 -10.95 -7.02
N GLN A 61 -0.19 -10.60 -6.60
CA GLN A 61 -0.96 -11.45 -5.70
C GLN A 61 -1.22 -12.80 -6.37
N SER A 62 -1.09 -13.88 -5.60
CA SER A 62 -1.34 -15.25 -6.06
C SER A 62 -2.22 -15.97 -5.04
N SER A 63 -3.02 -16.90 -5.54
CA SER A 63 -3.77 -17.85 -4.70
C SER A 63 -2.85 -18.93 -4.13
N ASP A 64 -1.70 -19.17 -4.77
CA ASP A 64 -0.61 -20.01 -4.29
C ASP A 64 0.47 -19.14 -3.63
N ARG A 65 0.85 -19.47 -2.41
CA ARG A 65 1.90 -18.74 -1.68
C ARG A 65 3.31 -19.01 -2.18
N SER A 66 3.50 -20.12 -2.87
CA SER A 66 4.81 -20.58 -3.33
C SER A 66 5.13 -20.16 -4.77
N ALA A 67 4.13 -19.88 -5.59
CA ALA A 67 4.30 -19.58 -7.00
C ALA A 67 3.26 -18.58 -7.53
N PRO A 68 3.57 -17.82 -8.58
CA PRO A 68 2.57 -17.11 -9.36
C PRO A 68 1.55 -18.09 -9.96
N ASP A 69 0.30 -17.69 -10.04
CA ASP A 69 -0.74 -18.42 -10.75
C ASP A 69 -1.24 -17.64 -11.98
N ASP A 70 -1.88 -18.33 -12.93
CA ASP A 70 -2.36 -17.78 -14.21
C ASP A 70 -3.80 -17.26 -14.14
N ARG A 71 -4.33 -16.98 -12.96
CA ARG A 71 -5.72 -16.54 -12.82
C ARG A 71 -5.94 -15.16 -13.39
N THR A 72 -6.95 -15.04 -14.24
CA THR A 72 -7.40 -13.81 -14.90
C THR A 72 -8.76 -13.32 -14.41
N ASP A 73 -9.37 -14.03 -13.45
CA ASP A 73 -10.67 -13.73 -12.87
C ASP A 73 -10.59 -12.91 -11.57
N GLN A 74 -9.45 -12.27 -11.32
CA GLN A 74 -9.22 -11.41 -10.17
C GLN A 74 -8.49 -10.15 -10.60
N VAL A 75 -8.76 -9.05 -9.88
CA VAL A 75 -7.99 -7.83 -10.03
C VAL A 75 -6.71 -7.96 -9.20
N ARG A 76 -5.56 -7.81 -9.85
CA ARG A 76 -4.24 -7.99 -9.27
C ARG A 76 -3.30 -6.86 -9.67
N GLY A 77 -2.23 -6.72 -8.93
CA GLY A 77 -1.22 -5.67 -9.10
C GLY A 77 -1.34 -4.60 -8.02
N ARG A 78 -0.20 -4.10 -7.61
CA ARG A 78 -0.07 -2.99 -6.68
C ARG A 78 0.87 -1.96 -7.28
N LEU A 79 0.56 -0.70 -7.07
CA LEU A 79 1.48 0.39 -7.32
C LEU A 79 2.39 0.55 -6.09
N ASP A 80 3.56 1.14 -6.29
CA ASP A 80 4.48 1.50 -5.21
C ASP A 80 3.77 2.37 -4.17
N ALA A 81 3.67 1.86 -2.95
CA ALA A 81 2.90 2.48 -1.88
C ALA A 81 3.49 3.83 -1.44
N VAL A 82 4.82 3.99 -1.47
CA VAL A 82 5.46 5.27 -1.09
C VAL A 82 5.14 6.35 -2.12
N GLN A 83 5.17 5.99 -3.39
CA GLN A 83 4.83 6.94 -4.46
C GLN A 83 3.34 7.28 -4.47
N LEU A 84 2.45 6.32 -4.17
CA LEU A 84 1.03 6.59 -3.98
C LEU A 84 0.78 7.57 -2.83
N ALA A 85 1.40 7.34 -1.67
CA ALA A 85 1.29 8.23 -0.52
C ALA A 85 1.80 9.64 -0.86
N ALA A 86 2.93 9.75 -1.57
CA ALA A 86 3.47 11.04 -2.02
C ALA A 86 2.52 11.75 -3.00
N ARG A 87 1.84 10.99 -3.88
CA ARG A 87 0.87 11.56 -4.84
C ARG A 87 -0.38 12.10 -4.17
N VAL A 88 -0.84 11.44 -3.10
CA VAL A 88 -2.06 11.81 -2.36
C VAL A 88 -1.80 12.94 -1.37
N ALA A 89 -0.59 13.01 -0.81
CA ALA A 89 -0.20 13.95 0.24
C ALA A 89 -0.62 15.41 0.01
N PRO A 90 -0.38 16.03 -1.16
CA PRO A 90 -0.74 17.42 -1.38
C PRO A 90 -2.25 17.67 -1.52
N LEU A 91 -3.06 16.62 -1.56
CA LEU A 91 -4.52 16.68 -1.74
C LEU A 91 -5.28 16.29 -0.46
N THR A 92 -4.56 16.13 0.65
CA THR A 92 -5.07 15.82 1.99
C THR A 92 -4.42 16.75 3.02
N THR A 93 -5.02 16.91 4.19
CA THR A 93 -4.61 17.92 5.17
C THR A 93 -4.22 17.36 6.53
N HIS A 94 -4.87 16.29 7.04
CA HIS A 94 -4.64 15.80 8.40
C HIS A 94 -4.46 14.29 8.53
N VAL A 95 -4.97 13.49 7.59
CA VAL A 95 -4.84 12.02 7.68
C VAL A 95 -3.38 11.60 7.55
N GLY A 96 -2.94 10.70 8.42
CA GLY A 96 -1.61 10.09 8.36
C GLY A 96 -1.50 9.13 7.17
N LEU A 97 -0.40 9.20 6.42
CA LEU A 97 -0.15 8.37 5.24
C LEU A 97 0.94 7.35 5.53
N VAL A 98 0.58 6.07 5.58
CA VAL A 98 1.43 4.98 6.04
C VAL A 98 1.62 3.94 4.94
N PRO A 99 2.54 4.17 3.99
CA PRO A 99 2.84 3.17 2.97
C PRO A 99 3.50 1.93 3.57
N THR A 100 3.18 0.76 3.00
CA THR A 100 3.89 -0.48 3.27
C THR A 100 5.22 -0.48 2.51
N ALA A 101 6.29 -0.95 3.16
CA ALA A 101 7.59 -1.15 2.54
C ALA A 101 8.11 -2.56 2.82
N VAL A 102 8.45 -3.29 1.75
CA VAL A 102 9.03 -4.64 1.84
C VAL A 102 10.53 -4.53 2.13
N VAL A 103 10.90 -4.60 3.40
CA VAL A 103 12.28 -4.34 3.86
C VAL A 103 13.24 -5.49 3.62
N THR A 104 12.75 -6.71 3.35
CA THR A 104 13.62 -7.87 3.08
C THR A 104 14.53 -7.66 1.88
N HIS A 105 14.05 -6.95 0.87
CA HIS A 105 14.74 -6.80 -0.41
C HIS A 105 15.14 -5.35 -0.72
N THR A 106 14.72 -4.40 0.12
CA THR A 106 15.02 -2.97 -0.04
C THR A 106 16.22 -2.58 0.84
N GLU A 107 17.18 -1.87 0.28
CA GLU A 107 18.31 -1.36 1.05
C GLU A 107 17.85 -0.28 2.05
N PRO A 108 18.27 -0.35 3.32
CA PRO A 108 17.83 0.55 4.38
C PRO A 108 18.01 2.03 4.05
N PHE A 109 19.12 2.38 3.38
CA PHE A 109 19.38 3.77 2.99
C PHE A 109 18.32 4.30 2.00
N HIS A 110 17.94 3.51 1.00
CA HIS A 110 16.94 3.93 0.03
C HIS A 110 15.58 4.10 0.68
N LEU A 111 15.19 3.17 1.55
CA LEU A 111 13.95 3.27 2.29
C LEU A 111 13.93 4.48 3.22
N SER A 112 14.99 4.68 4.01
CA SER A 112 15.12 5.83 4.91
C SER A 112 14.98 7.15 4.16
N LYS A 113 15.68 7.31 3.03
CA LYS A 113 15.60 8.50 2.20
C LYS A 113 14.18 8.70 1.63
N ALA A 114 13.54 7.65 1.16
CA ALA A 114 12.19 7.71 0.60
C ALA A 114 11.16 8.16 1.64
N ILE A 115 11.21 7.57 2.85
CA ILE A 115 10.30 7.94 3.95
C ILE A 115 10.57 9.36 4.48
N ALA A 116 11.84 9.75 4.61
CA ALA A 116 12.18 11.13 5.00
C ALA A 116 11.68 12.15 3.96
N THR A 117 11.75 11.81 2.67
CA THR A 117 11.19 12.65 1.60
C THR A 117 9.66 12.70 1.69
N LEU A 118 9.02 11.55 1.94
CA LEU A 118 7.57 11.48 2.12
C LEU A 118 7.13 12.32 3.31
N ASP A 119 7.86 12.28 4.43
CA ASP A 119 7.56 13.10 5.61
C ASP A 119 7.59 14.59 5.30
N TYR A 120 8.60 15.03 4.55
CA TYR A 120 8.65 16.40 4.05
C TYR A 120 7.47 16.76 3.15
N VAL A 121 7.13 15.90 2.19
CA VAL A 121 6.01 16.11 1.26
C VAL A 121 4.65 16.11 1.96
N THR A 122 4.50 15.29 3.00
CA THR A 122 3.26 15.19 3.79
C THR A 122 3.17 16.24 4.90
N THR A 123 4.22 17.04 5.12
CA THR A 123 4.29 18.02 6.21
C THR A 123 4.15 17.34 7.59
N GLY A 124 4.94 16.27 7.83
CA GLY A 124 4.99 15.57 9.11
C GLY A 124 3.87 14.54 9.33
N ARG A 125 3.19 14.08 8.27
CA ARG A 125 2.12 13.07 8.36
C ARG A 125 2.52 11.70 7.84
N ALA A 126 3.79 11.50 7.51
CA ALA A 126 4.26 10.21 7.02
C ALA A 126 4.44 9.20 8.14
N GLY A 127 4.07 7.97 7.84
CA GLY A 127 4.48 6.80 8.61
C GLY A 127 5.11 5.76 7.69
N VAL A 128 5.45 4.60 8.23
CA VAL A 128 5.87 3.44 7.44
C VAL A 128 5.38 2.16 8.09
N ARG A 129 4.80 1.28 7.30
CA ARG A 129 4.47 -0.07 7.69
C ARG A 129 5.54 -1.02 7.14
N VAL A 130 6.33 -1.58 8.03
CA VAL A 130 7.37 -2.53 7.66
C VAL A 130 6.77 -3.90 7.36
N LYS A 131 7.12 -4.48 6.21
CA LYS A 131 6.71 -5.82 5.78
C LYS A 131 7.94 -6.66 5.48
N VAL A 132 7.97 -7.87 6.04
CA VAL A 132 8.97 -8.88 5.73
C VAL A 132 8.42 -9.83 4.69
N SER A 133 9.21 -10.15 3.67
CA SER A 133 8.84 -11.10 2.63
C SER A 133 9.55 -12.44 2.82
N ALA A 134 8.77 -13.52 2.74
CA ALA A 134 9.28 -14.89 2.60
C ALA A 134 8.87 -15.49 1.24
N SER A 135 8.48 -14.64 0.27
CA SER A 135 8.03 -15.07 -1.05
C SER A 135 9.20 -15.41 -1.98
N PRO A 136 9.28 -16.65 -2.50
CA PRO A 136 10.26 -16.99 -3.52
C PRO A 136 10.15 -16.14 -4.78
N ALA A 137 8.93 -15.78 -5.18
CA ALA A 137 8.69 -14.93 -6.34
C ALA A 137 9.25 -13.52 -6.15
N GLU A 138 9.05 -12.91 -4.98
CA GLU A 138 9.64 -11.60 -4.67
C GLU A 138 11.17 -11.64 -4.64
N ALA A 139 11.75 -12.70 -4.04
CA ALA A 139 13.19 -12.90 -4.03
C ALA A 139 13.76 -13.05 -5.45
N ALA A 140 13.07 -13.77 -6.34
CA ALA A 140 13.48 -13.96 -7.73
C ALA A 140 13.48 -12.64 -8.52
N HIS A 141 12.52 -11.76 -8.29
CA HIS A 141 12.47 -10.46 -8.95
C HIS A 141 13.64 -9.55 -8.58
N VAL A 142 14.13 -9.64 -7.35
CA VAL A 142 15.23 -8.82 -6.86
C VAL A 142 16.60 -9.45 -7.18
N GLY A 143 16.69 -10.78 -7.18
CA GLY A 143 17.88 -11.53 -7.57
C GLY A 143 19.10 -11.39 -6.62
N ARG A 144 18.92 -10.80 -5.43
CA ARG A 144 20.06 -10.49 -4.54
C ARG A 144 20.16 -11.40 -3.32
N ARG A 145 19.07 -11.94 -2.86
CA ARG A 145 19.01 -12.75 -1.62
C ARG A 145 18.19 -14.00 -1.85
N PRO A 146 18.66 -15.17 -1.40
CA PRO A 146 17.81 -16.36 -1.37
C PRO A 146 16.66 -16.13 -0.38
N VAL A 147 15.61 -16.94 -0.53
CA VAL A 147 14.52 -16.98 0.46
C VAL A 147 15.11 -17.44 1.80
N LEU A 148 14.77 -16.72 2.86
CA LEU A 148 15.11 -17.16 4.21
C LEU A 148 14.27 -18.39 4.53
N THR A 149 14.92 -19.53 4.69
CA THR A 149 14.30 -20.80 5.11
C THR A 149 14.26 -20.87 6.62
#